data_1d3a8a43f20b6dcb52ffdc3c0569e3cf
#
_entry.id   1d3a8a43f20b6dcb52ffdc3c0569e3cf
#
_cell.length_a   1.000
_cell.length_b   1.000
_cell.length_c   1.000
_cell.angle_alpha   90.00
_cell.angle_beta   90.00
_cell.angle_gamma   90.00
#
_symmetry.space_group_name_H-M   'P 1'
#
loop_
_entity.id
_entity.type
_entity.pdbx_description
1 polymer ?
#
loop_
_entity_poly.entity_id
_entity_poly.type
_entity_poly.pdbx_seq_one_letter_code
_entity_poly.pdbx_strand_id
1 'polypeptide(L)'
;MLDNDSGVLWDHIMPLANIYLPEGFESVQLDQVSRSISQILSTALKKSEDYIMTVFQETKYQSFANNHTDPSAYLEIKNVGELTPDLTSVLAAKLTETFHSTLNIPPSRIYIEFQQSERHLWGWNGKTFHS
;
A
#
# COMPACT_ATOMS: atom_id res chain seq x y z
N MET A 1 11.88 13.32 20.12
CA MET A 1 12.08 13.21 19.40
C MET A 1 13.09 13.02 18.92
N LEU A 2 13.30 12.59 18.67
CA LEU A 2 14.20 12.43 18.22
C LEU A 2 14.75 13.19 17.53
N ASP A 3 15.01 13.55 17.44
CA ASP A 3 15.50 14.27 16.95
C ASP A 3 16.08 14.38 16.14
N ASN A 4 16.19 14.65 15.99
CA ASN A 4 16.74 14.95 15.14
C ASN A 4 17.35 14.15 14.48
N ASP A 5 17.73 13.51 14.97
CA ASP A 5 18.12 12.72 14.36
C ASP A 5 17.22 12.08 13.86
N SER A 6 16.81 12.47 13.84
CA SER A 6 15.80 12.19 13.23
C SER A 6 15.75 11.35 12.02
N GLY A 7 16.80 10.89 11.49
CA GLY A 7 16.78 9.86 10.46
C GLY A 7 16.06 8.61 10.93
N VAL A 8 16.19 8.29 12.21
CA VAL A 8 15.50 7.12 12.78
C VAL A 8 13.98 7.27 12.68
N LEU A 9 13.45 8.47 13.01
CA LEU A 9 12.01 8.69 12.91
C LEU A 9 11.55 8.61 11.44
N TRP A 10 12.27 9.28 10.54
CA TRP A 10 11.88 9.30 9.14
C TRP A 10 11.89 7.91 8.52
N ASP A 11 12.80 7.04 8.96
CA ASP A 11 12.89 5.67 8.45
C ASP A 11 11.67 4.84 8.83
N HIS A 12 10.90 5.25 9.83
CA HIS A 12 9.73 4.50 10.29
C HIS A 12 8.40 5.06 9.78
N ILE A 13 8.42 6.19 9.06
CA ILE A 13 7.21 6.82 8.53
C ILE A 13 6.99 6.38 7.10
N MET A 14 5.75 6.25 6.72
CA MET A 14 5.31 5.67 5.45
C MET A 14 5.26 4.15 5.58
N PRO A 15 4.75 3.44 4.62
CA PRO A 15 4.29 3.87 3.29
C PRO A 15 2.82 4.27 3.23
N LEU A 16 2.41 4.66 2.01
CA LEU A 16 1.02 4.87 1.64
C LEU A 16 0.60 3.78 0.66
N ALA A 17 -0.51 3.10 0.93
CA ALA A 17 -1.12 2.17 0.00
C ALA A 17 -2.39 2.80 -0.55
N ASN A 18 -2.43 3.09 -1.84
CA ASN A 18 -3.58 3.63 -2.52
C ASN A 18 -4.18 2.52 -3.38
N ILE A 19 -5.46 2.19 -3.13
CA ILE A 19 -6.05 0.95 -3.62
C ILE A 19 -7.32 1.29 -4.41
N TYR A 20 -7.37 0.86 -5.67
CA TYR A 20 -8.54 1.03 -6.52
C TYR A 20 -9.28 -0.29 -6.61
N LEU A 21 -10.53 -0.30 -6.20
CA LEU A 21 -11.41 -1.47 -6.21
C LEU A 21 -12.75 -1.10 -6.85
N PRO A 22 -13.44 -2.06 -7.48
CA PRO A 22 -14.82 -1.82 -7.87
C PRO A 22 -15.70 -1.64 -6.64
N GLU A 23 -16.83 -0.95 -6.82
CA GLU A 23 -17.83 -0.79 -5.77
C GLU A 23 -18.41 -2.14 -5.36
N GLY A 24 -18.89 -2.21 -4.12
CA GLY A 24 -19.69 -3.35 -3.68
C GLY A 24 -19.08 -4.17 -2.57
N PHE A 25 -17.83 -3.96 -2.20
CA PHE A 25 -17.25 -4.64 -1.06
C PHE A 25 -17.75 -4.01 0.23
N GLU A 26 -17.96 -4.82 1.26
CA GLU A 26 -18.46 -4.34 2.54
C GLU A 26 -17.35 -3.71 3.36
N SER A 27 -17.74 -2.78 4.25
CA SER A 27 -16.78 -2.08 5.11
C SER A 27 -15.92 -3.04 5.93
N VAL A 28 -16.51 -4.15 6.40
CA VAL A 28 -15.77 -5.13 7.21
C VAL A 28 -14.68 -5.80 6.37
N GLN A 29 -14.95 -6.04 5.09
CA GLN A 29 -13.95 -6.62 4.19
C GLN A 29 -12.81 -5.64 3.93
N LEU A 30 -13.15 -4.38 3.67
CA LEU A 30 -12.14 -3.34 3.44
C LEU A 30 -11.29 -3.13 4.69
N ASP A 31 -11.90 -3.17 5.87
CA ASP A 31 -11.17 -3.05 7.13
C ASP A 31 -10.17 -4.19 7.30
N GLN A 32 -10.58 -5.42 6.97
CA GLN A 32 -9.68 -6.57 7.05
C GLN A 32 -8.50 -6.42 6.08
N VAL A 33 -8.77 -5.99 4.86
CA VAL A 33 -7.71 -5.77 3.87
C VAL A 33 -6.76 -4.69 4.35
N SER A 34 -7.30 -3.58 4.87
CA SER A 34 -6.48 -2.48 5.37
C SER A 34 -5.54 -2.95 6.47
N ARG A 35 -6.05 -3.71 7.44
CA ARG A 35 -5.23 -4.23 8.54
C ARG A 35 -4.15 -5.18 8.05
N SER A 36 -4.49 -6.05 7.12
CA SER A 36 -3.52 -7.00 6.56
C SER A 36 -2.42 -6.27 5.78
N ILE A 37 -2.80 -5.29 4.96
CA ILE A 37 -1.83 -4.50 4.20
C ILE A 37 -0.89 -3.77 5.15
N SER A 38 -1.44 -3.12 6.17
CA SER A 38 -0.65 -2.38 7.13
C SER A 38 0.37 -3.29 7.82
N GLN A 39 -0.06 -4.48 8.22
CA GLN A 39 0.83 -5.44 8.87
C GLN A 39 1.91 -5.94 7.91
N ILE A 40 1.53 -6.26 6.68
CA ILE A 40 2.48 -6.73 5.67
C ILE A 40 3.55 -5.68 5.40
N LEU A 41 3.13 -4.44 5.18
CA LEU A 41 4.06 -3.35 4.89
C LEU A 41 4.95 -3.04 6.09
N SER A 42 4.38 -3.04 7.29
CA SER A 42 5.14 -2.80 8.51
C SER A 42 6.24 -3.84 8.69
N THR A 43 5.89 -5.11 8.53
CA THR A 43 6.84 -6.20 8.73
C THR A 43 7.92 -6.20 7.64
N ALA A 44 7.51 -6.09 6.37
CA ALA A 44 8.46 -6.22 5.26
C ALA A 44 9.38 -5.01 5.14
N LEU A 45 8.86 -3.80 5.38
CA LEU A 45 9.61 -2.57 5.20
C LEU A 45 10.19 -2.04 6.51
N LYS A 46 9.90 -2.71 7.64
CA LYS A 46 10.35 -2.29 8.97
C LYS A 46 9.86 -0.88 9.30
N LYS A 47 8.57 -0.65 9.06
CA LYS A 47 7.91 0.62 9.34
C LYS A 47 6.93 0.43 10.48
N SER A 48 6.65 1.50 11.21
CA SER A 48 5.63 1.48 12.25
C SER A 48 4.25 1.55 11.61
N GLU A 49 3.32 0.70 12.06
CA GLU A 49 1.94 0.77 11.58
C GLU A 49 1.28 2.11 11.91
N ASP A 50 1.79 2.82 12.92
CA ASP A 50 1.25 4.12 13.30
C ASP A 50 1.34 5.16 12.18
N TYR A 51 2.18 4.93 11.20
CA TYR A 51 2.43 5.89 10.12
C TYR A 51 2.05 5.34 8.74
N ILE A 52 1.41 4.18 8.68
CA ILE A 52 1.00 3.58 7.41
C ILE A 52 -0.42 4.04 7.10
N MET A 53 -0.59 4.61 5.92
CA MET A 53 -1.89 5.06 5.48
C MET A 53 -2.41 4.16 4.36
N THR A 54 -3.66 3.73 4.47
CA THR A 54 -4.34 3.02 3.39
C THR A 54 -5.50 3.88 2.90
N VAL A 55 -5.64 3.96 1.58
CA VAL A 55 -6.72 4.69 0.95
C VAL A 55 -7.42 3.74 -0.01
N PHE A 56 -8.75 3.67 0.07
CA PHE A 56 -9.54 2.90 -0.88
C PHE A 56 -10.30 3.85 -1.78
N GLN A 57 -10.15 3.63 -3.09
CA GLN A 57 -10.87 4.34 -4.12
C GLN A 57 -11.85 3.36 -4.75
N GLU A 58 -13.14 3.56 -4.52
CA GLU A 58 -14.16 2.74 -5.14
C GLU A 58 -14.46 3.27 -6.52
N THR A 59 -14.33 2.42 -7.52
CA THR A 59 -14.53 2.83 -8.90
C THR A 59 -15.85 2.26 -9.43
N LYS A 60 -16.50 3.03 -10.29
CA LYS A 60 -17.73 2.57 -10.95
C LYS A 60 -17.42 1.61 -12.09
N TYR A 61 -16.22 1.70 -12.64
CA TYR A 61 -15.85 0.89 -13.79
C TYR A 61 -14.36 0.61 -13.76
N GLN A 62 -14.02 -0.68 -13.74
CA GLN A 62 -12.65 -1.16 -13.96
C GLN A 62 -12.72 -2.32 -14.92
N SER A 63 -11.89 -2.28 -15.93
CA SER A 63 -11.81 -3.34 -16.92
C SER A 63 -10.39 -3.89 -16.95
N PHE A 64 -10.27 -5.20 -16.90
CA PHE A 64 -9.01 -5.90 -17.05
C PHE A 64 -9.20 -6.95 -18.13
N ALA A 65 -8.37 -6.95 -19.13
CA ALA A 65 -8.49 -7.85 -20.27
C ALA A 65 -9.89 -7.72 -20.93
N ASN A 66 -10.38 -6.50 -21.06
CA ASN A 66 -11.72 -6.18 -21.60
C ASN A 66 -12.86 -6.83 -20.83
N ASN A 67 -12.65 -7.13 -19.56
CA ASN A 67 -13.66 -7.72 -18.69
C ASN A 67 -13.84 -6.81 -17.48
N HIS A 68 -15.02 -6.20 -17.37
CA HIS A 68 -15.36 -5.32 -16.23
C HIS A 68 -16.33 -5.98 -15.26
N THR A 69 -16.80 -7.21 -15.53
CA THR A 69 -17.75 -7.89 -14.66
C THR A 69 -17.06 -8.65 -13.54
N ASP A 70 -15.90 -9.23 -13.80
CA ASP A 70 -15.11 -9.88 -12.77
C ASP A 70 -14.30 -8.85 -12.02
N PRO A 71 -14.12 -9.01 -10.70
CA PRO A 71 -13.41 -8.02 -9.91
C PRO A 71 -11.92 -7.94 -10.29
N SER A 72 -11.37 -6.75 -10.16
CA SER A 72 -9.95 -6.48 -10.37
C SER A 72 -9.50 -5.50 -9.30
N ALA A 73 -8.18 -5.35 -9.15
CA ALA A 73 -7.61 -4.41 -8.21
C ALA A 73 -6.35 -3.79 -8.81
N TYR A 74 -6.14 -2.52 -8.46
CA TYR A 74 -4.90 -1.82 -8.76
C TYR A 74 -4.41 -1.15 -7.50
N LEU A 75 -3.16 -1.42 -7.13
CA LEU A 75 -2.56 -0.87 -5.92
C LEU A 75 -1.35 -0.04 -6.28
N GLU A 76 -1.19 1.09 -5.57
CA GLU A 76 0.03 1.90 -5.60
C GLU A 76 0.62 1.87 -4.20
N ILE A 77 1.84 1.36 -4.08
CA ILE A 77 2.58 1.35 -2.82
C ILE A 77 3.67 2.40 -2.95
N LYS A 78 3.52 3.49 -2.17
CA LYS A 78 4.44 4.62 -2.22
C LYS A 78 5.24 4.63 -0.93
N ASN A 79 6.55 4.62 -1.06
CA ASN A 79 7.44 4.53 0.09
C ASN A 79 8.59 5.54 -0.01
N VAL A 80 8.98 6.06 1.12
CA VAL A 80 10.22 6.82 1.25
C VAL A 80 11.28 5.85 1.75
N GLY A 81 12.33 5.67 0.95
CA GLY A 81 13.35 4.69 1.21
C GLY A 81 13.42 3.64 0.13
N GLU A 82 14.44 2.81 0.21
CA GLU A 82 14.75 1.87 -0.86
C GLU A 82 13.75 0.72 -0.93
N LEU A 83 13.33 0.39 -2.15
CA LEU A 83 12.51 -0.78 -2.46
C LEU A 83 13.35 -1.69 -3.37
N THR A 84 14.00 -2.67 -2.77
CA THR A 84 14.84 -3.60 -3.53
C THR A 84 13.98 -4.58 -4.31
N PRO A 85 14.53 -5.21 -5.36
CA PRO A 85 13.77 -6.24 -6.10
C PRO A 85 13.28 -7.38 -5.21
N ASP A 86 14.06 -7.78 -4.21
CA ASP A 86 13.64 -8.84 -3.29
C ASP A 86 12.45 -8.40 -2.45
N LEU A 87 12.46 -7.16 -1.96
CA LEU A 87 11.35 -6.62 -1.18
C LEU A 87 10.08 -6.53 -2.01
N THR A 88 10.16 -5.95 -3.20
CA THR A 88 8.96 -5.80 -4.03
C THR A 88 8.40 -7.15 -4.46
N SER A 89 9.26 -8.14 -4.68
CA SER A 89 8.82 -9.49 -5.02
C SER A 89 8.03 -10.12 -3.87
N VAL A 90 8.55 -10.02 -2.65
CA VAL A 90 7.86 -10.53 -1.47
C VAL A 90 6.54 -9.81 -1.25
N LEU A 91 6.56 -8.47 -1.37
CA LEU A 91 5.36 -7.67 -1.17
C LEU A 91 4.30 -7.97 -2.21
N ALA A 92 4.69 -8.12 -3.48
CA ALA A 92 3.73 -8.43 -4.53
C ALA A 92 2.98 -9.73 -4.23
N ALA A 93 3.70 -10.76 -3.78
CA ALA A 93 3.09 -12.04 -3.45
C ALA A 93 2.13 -11.92 -2.25
N LYS A 94 2.57 -11.27 -1.19
CA LYS A 94 1.77 -11.17 0.03
C LYS A 94 0.55 -10.28 -0.14
N LEU A 95 0.70 -9.16 -0.83
CA LEU A 95 -0.41 -8.26 -1.08
C LEU A 95 -1.45 -8.91 -1.98
N THR A 96 -1.00 -9.58 -3.04
CA THR A 96 -1.91 -10.30 -3.94
C THR A 96 -2.71 -11.33 -3.18
N GLU A 97 -2.07 -12.10 -2.31
CA GLU A 97 -2.75 -13.12 -1.52
C GLU A 97 -3.84 -12.50 -0.62
N THR A 98 -3.57 -11.33 -0.05
CA THR A 98 -4.56 -10.65 0.78
C THR A 98 -5.83 -10.33 -0.01
N PHE A 99 -5.69 -9.77 -1.22
CA PHE A 99 -6.85 -9.43 -2.04
C PHE A 99 -7.58 -10.69 -2.53
N HIS A 100 -6.83 -11.72 -2.83
CA HIS A 100 -7.41 -12.99 -3.27
C HIS A 100 -8.19 -13.67 -2.14
N SER A 101 -7.59 -13.82 -0.97
CA SER A 101 -8.21 -14.56 0.13
C SER A 101 -9.36 -13.80 0.78
N THR A 102 -9.28 -12.47 0.86
CA THR A 102 -10.29 -11.67 1.56
C THR A 102 -11.40 -11.21 0.63
N LEU A 103 -11.07 -10.82 -0.59
CA LEU A 103 -12.03 -10.22 -1.54
C LEU A 103 -12.36 -11.14 -2.70
N ASN A 104 -11.72 -12.30 -2.79
CA ASN A 104 -11.92 -13.26 -3.87
C ASN A 104 -11.62 -12.65 -5.25
N ILE A 105 -10.61 -11.79 -5.32
CA ILE A 105 -10.15 -11.25 -6.59
C ILE A 105 -9.07 -12.19 -7.15
N PRO A 106 -9.22 -12.66 -8.39
CA PRO A 106 -8.21 -13.55 -8.97
C PRO A 106 -6.83 -12.86 -9.01
N PRO A 107 -5.76 -13.55 -8.62
CA PRO A 107 -4.42 -12.95 -8.66
C PRO A 107 -4.04 -12.38 -10.02
N SER A 108 -4.51 -13.01 -11.09
CA SER A 108 -4.22 -12.56 -12.46
C SER A 108 -4.90 -11.26 -12.84
N ARG A 109 -5.75 -10.72 -11.98
CA ARG A 109 -6.49 -9.48 -12.20
C ARG A 109 -6.10 -8.40 -11.23
N ILE A 110 -4.89 -8.49 -10.69
CA ILE A 110 -4.37 -7.53 -9.70
C ILE A 110 -3.05 -6.99 -10.22
N TYR A 111 -2.98 -5.65 -10.37
CA TYR A 111 -1.73 -4.95 -10.64
C TYR A 111 -1.28 -4.22 -9.40
N ILE A 112 0.01 -4.24 -9.16
CA ILE A 112 0.63 -3.50 -8.05
C ILE A 112 1.78 -2.70 -8.60
N GLU A 113 1.78 -1.41 -8.31
CA GLU A 113 2.89 -0.53 -8.65
C GLU A 113 3.61 -0.15 -7.37
N PHE A 114 4.94 -0.17 -7.41
CA PHE A 114 5.78 0.30 -6.30
C PHE A 114 6.48 1.57 -6.73
N GLN A 115 6.45 2.57 -5.86
CA GLN A 115 7.06 3.86 -6.14
C GLN A 115 7.95 4.25 -4.98
N GLN A 116 9.23 4.47 -5.28
CA GLN A 116 10.23 4.90 -4.32
C GLN A 116 10.39 6.40 -4.43
N SER A 117 10.34 7.10 -3.30
CA SER A 117 10.43 8.55 -3.27
C SER A 117 11.56 9.00 -2.36
N GLU A 118 12.09 10.18 -2.67
CA GLU A 118 13.09 10.82 -1.83
C GLU A 118 12.41 11.56 -0.68
N ARG A 119 13.15 11.73 0.40
CA ARG A 119 12.61 12.27 1.65
C ARG A 119 12.05 13.68 1.50
N HIS A 120 12.65 14.50 0.66
CA HIS A 120 12.21 15.88 0.49
C HIS A 120 10.92 16.02 -0.30
N LEU A 121 10.43 14.93 -0.90
CA LEU A 121 9.22 14.93 -1.71
C LEU A 121 7.97 14.53 -0.94
N TRP A 122 8.11 14.20 0.34
CA TRP A 122 6.98 13.82 1.19
C TRP A 122 6.93 14.71 2.42
N GLY A 123 5.72 15.11 2.78
CA GLY A 123 5.47 15.93 3.95
C GLY A 123 4.61 15.22 4.97
N TRP A 124 4.92 15.44 6.24
CA TRP A 124 4.16 14.93 7.37
C TRP A 124 4.30 15.92 8.51
N ASN A 125 3.19 16.20 9.17
CA ASN A 125 3.18 17.06 10.35
C ASN A 125 3.81 18.43 10.09
N GLY A 126 3.56 18.98 8.89
CA GLY A 126 4.00 20.31 8.50
C GLY A 126 5.43 20.43 8.02
N LYS A 127 6.13 19.31 7.84
CA LYS A 127 7.54 19.31 7.40
C LYS A 127 7.75 18.21 6.38
N THR A 128 8.79 18.36 5.54
CA THR A 128 9.20 17.25 4.71
C THR A 128 10.05 16.28 5.52
N PHE A 129 10.22 15.06 5.01
CA PHE A 129 11.03 14.06 5.69
C PHE A 129 12.52 14.37 5.64
N HIS A 130 12.88 15.38 4.86
CA HIS A 130 14.27 15.86 4.78
C HIS A 130 14.58 16.88 5.88
N SER A 131 13.59 17.62 6.32
CA SER A 131 13.80 18.73 7.26
C SER A 131 13.88 18.30 8.72
#